data_19a68e70c79a7b57c0569a806725f91e
#
_entry.id   19a68e70c79a7b57c0569a806725f91e
#
_cell.length_a   1.000
_cell.length_b   1.000
_cell.length_c   1.000
_cell.angle_alpha   90.00
_cell.angle_beta   90.00
_cell.angle_gamma   90.00
#
_symmetry.space_group_name_H-M   'P 1'
#
loop_
_entity.id
_entity.type
_entity.pdbx_description
1 polymer ?
#
loop_
_entity_poly.entity_id
_entity_poly.type
_entity_poly.pdbx_seq_one_letter_code
_entity_poly.pdbx_strand_id
1 'polypeptide(L)'
;MRIAVLAIAATFLFPLNLILAQTLSFEEYNPQSTLVVPGEPILRAKFPFIDVHGHQRNMPDQDLGPVIAAMDTLNMGIMVNLSGRSGEQLKNSVKNIKDHYPNRFVVFANVDFEGVGKENWTESAVAQLEADIRNGARGLKIYKSLGMRYNDVKGNRVAIDDPRLDAIWAKCGEMGVPVLIHAADPKSFWDDFDKDNERWLELKTHPRRKRDDDNPAPWEQIIAEQHNMFKKHPETTFINAHFGWYANNLGELSNLMEEIPNMYVEIAAIIAELGRQPRNARQFFEKFQDRILFGKDSWKPEEFPTYFRVLQSSDEYFPYHKKYHAYWAMYGLDLSDEILKKVYYKNALKIVPGLDKSLFPE
;
A
#
# COMPACT_ATOMS: atom_id res chain seq x y z
N MET A 1 -27.60 -83.15 47.24
CA MET A 1 -26.73 -82.72 46.12
C MET A 1 -27.20 -81.31 45.69
N ARG A 2 -26.45 -80.27 46.05
CA ARG A 2 -26.73 -78.89 45.61
C ARG A 2 -25.72 -78.53 44.61
N ILE A 3 -26.18 -78.27 43.38
CA ILE A 3 -25.31 -77.81 42.27
C ILE A 3 -25.23 -76.29 42.38
N ALA A 4 -24.03 -75.75 42.61
CA ALA A 4 -23.76 -74.32 42.54
C ALA A 4 -23.44 -73.91 41.07
N VAL A 5 -24.23 -73.02 40.52
CA VAL A 5 -24.03 -72.46 39.22
C VAL A 5 -23.15 -71.22 39.43
N LEU A 6 -21.90 -71.24 38.90
CA LEU A 6 -20.99 -70.08 38.87
C LEU A 6 -21.34 -69.26 37.64
N ALA A 7 -21.83 -68.02 37.82
CA ALA A 7 -22.01 -67.05 36.78
C ALA A 7 -20.70 -66.29 36.59
N ILE A 8 -20.04 -66.45 35.46
CA ILE A 8 -18.85 -65.64 35.04
C ILE A 8 -19.38 -64.38 34.38
N ALA A 9 -19.25 -63.27 35.04
CA ALA A 9 -19.49 -61.95 34.45
C ALA A 9 -18.24 -61.51 33.64
N ALA A 10 -18.36 -61.59 32.32
CA ALA A 10 -17.32 -61.05 31.43
C ALA A 10 -17.48 -59.53 31.33
N THR A 11 -16.61 -58.77 32.01
CA THR A 11 -16.52 -57.31 31.87
C THR A 11 -15.82 -57.00 30.57
N PHE A 12 -16.56 -56.54 29.57
CA PHE A 12 -16.00 -55.96 28.35
C PHE A 12 -15.46 -54.56 28.69
N LEU A 13 -14.16 -54.40 28.88
CA LEU A 13 -13.46 -53.14 28.89
C LEU A 13 -13.38 -52.67 27.45
N PHE A 14 -14.28 -51.79 27.04
CA PHE A 14 -14.08 -50.99 25.84
C PHE A 14 -12.98 -49.98 26.12
N PRO A 15 -11.90 -49.93 25.31
CA PRO A 15 -10.93 -48.88 25.45
C PRO A 15 -11.62 -47.53 25.09
N LEU A 16 -11.84 -46.67 26.07
CA LEU A 16 -12.16 -45.30 25.84
C LEU A 16 -10.93 -44.65 25.16
N ASN A 17 -10.89 -44.65 23.87
CA ASN A 17 -10.01 -43.75 23.15
C ASN A 17 -10.47 -42.32 23.44
N LEU A 18 -9.92 -41.71 24.48
CA LEU A 18 -9.96 -40.29 24.69
C LEU A 18 -9.26 -39.67 23.49
N ILE A 19 -10.02 -39.26 22.50
CA ILE A 19 -9.54 -38.35 21.46
C ILE A 19 -9.27 -37.05 22.23
N LEU A 20 -8.03 -36.88 22.66
CA LEU A 20 -7.55 -35.57 23.15
C LEU A 20 -7.73 -34.61 22.00
N ALA A 21 -8.66 -33.68 22.13
CA ALA A 21 -8.83 -32.62 21.16
C ALA A 21 -7.47 -31.90 21.06
N GLN A 22 -6.85 -31.98 19.90
CA GLN A 22 -5.61 -31.29 19.66
C GLN A 22 -5.88 -29.78 19.76
N THR A 23 -5.22 -29.13 20.72
CA THR A 23 -5.35 -27.68 20.87
C THR A 23 -4.38 -27.04 19.87
N LEU A 24 -4.93 -26.54 18.76
CA LEU A 24 -4.20 -25.82 17.74
C LEU A 24 -4.47 -24.31 17.92
N SER A 25 -3.44 -23.49 17.97
CA SER A 25 -3.61 -22.05 18.00
C SER A 25 -4.03 -21.51 16.61
N PHE A 26 -4.71 -20.38 16.59
CA PHE A 26 -5.12 -19.78 15.31
C PHE A 26 -3.91 -19.35 14.47
N GLU A 27 -2.80 -18.99 15.09
CA GLU A 27 -1.54 -18.63 14.43
C GLU A 27 -0.89 -19.82 13.71
N GLU A 28 -1.08 -21.03 14.25
CA GLU A 28 -0.55 -22.28 13.68
C GLU A 28 -1.52 -22.91 12.68
N TYR A 29 -2.80 -22.55 12.73
CA TYR A 29 -3.82 -23.04 11.81
C TYR A 29 -3.52 -22.57 10.38
N ASN A 30 -3.17 -23.49 9.50
CA ASN A 30 -2.84 -23.23 8.11
C ASN A 30 -3.41 -24.32 7.20
N PRO A 31 -4.73 -24.32 7.02
CA PRO A 31 -5.39 -25.34 6.22
C PRO A 31 -4.95 -25.25 4.75
N GLN A 32 -4.64 -26.41 4.17
CA GLN A 32 -4.45 -26.50 2.73
C GLN A 32 -5.81 -26.68 2.06
N SER A 33 -6.06 -25.94 0.98
CA SER A 33 -7.25 -26.14 0.18
C SER A 33 -7.22 -27.52 -0.47
N THR A 34 -8.35 -28.20 -0.46
CA THR A 34 -8.57 -29.43 -1.23
C THR A 34 -9.10 -29.17 -2.63
N LEU A 35 -9.36 -27.90 -2.98
CA LEU A 35 -9.78 -27.52 -4.32
C LEU A 35 -8.64 -27.71 -5.30
N VAL A 36 -8.93 -28.32 -6.43
CA VAL A 36 -8.03 -28.41 -7.57
C VAL A 36 -8.51 -27.38 -8.60
N VAL A 37 -7.93 -26.20 -8.54
CA VAL A 37 -8.24 -25.11 -9.47
C VAL A 37 -7.08 -24.90 -10.43
N PRO A 38 -7.33 -24.72 -11.74
CA PRO A 38 -6.29 -24.40 -12.69
C PRO A 38 -5.71 -23.00 -12.39
N GLY A 39 -4.46 -22.79 -12.75
CA GLY A 39 -3.78 -21.52 -12.66
C GLY A 39 -2.32 -21.67 -12.29
N GLU A 40 -1.48 -20.86 -12.90
CA GLU A 40 -0.04 -20.86 -12.67
C GLU A 40 0.40 -19.49 -12.14
N PRO A 41 1.44 -19.43 -11.30
CA PRO A 41 2.00 -18.16 -10.86
C PRO A 41 2.47 -17.32 -12.04
N ILE A 42 2.09 -16.04 -12.07
CA ILE A 42 2.56 -15.08 -13.07
C ILE A 42 3.78 -14.38 -12.48
N LEU A 43 4.97 -14.86 -12.80
CA LEU A 43 6.22 -14.39 -12.19
C LEU A 43 6.71 -13.04 -12.73
N ARG A 44 6.21 -12.63 -13.91
CA ARG A 44 6.63 -11.43 -14.62
C ARG A 44 5.42 -10.67 -15.14
N ALA A 45 5.41 -9.35 -15.02
CA ALA A 45 4.34 -8.52 -15.57
C ALA A 45 4.27 -8.65 -17.10
N LYS A 46 3.05 -8.71 -17.65
CA LYS A 46 2.79 -8.81 -19.10
C LYS A 46 3.35 -7.64 -19.89
N PHE A 47 3.28 -6.44 -19.31
CA PHE A 47 3.84 -5.20 -19.86
C PHE A 47 4.87 -4.61 -18.89
N PRO A 48 5.84 -3.81 -19.38
CA PRO A 48 6.69 -3.04 -18.49
C PRO A 48 5.83 -2.17 -17.55
N PHE A 49 6.27 -2.01 -16.30
CA PHE A 49 5.51 -1.23 -15.34
C PHE A 49 6.37 -0.25 -14.55
N ILE A 50 5.72 0.74 -13.97
CA ILE A 50 6.28 1.72 -13.05
C ILE A 50 5.71 1.44 -11.67
N ASP A 51 6.57 1.14 -10.70
CA ASP A 51 6.16 1.09 -9.30
C ASP A 51 6.24 2.50 -8.72
N VAL A 52 5.08 3.14 -8.50
CA VAL A 52 5.04 4.51 -7.96
C VAL A 52 5.19 4.56 -6.44
N HIS A 53 5.25 3.40 -5.76
CA HIS A 53 5.33 3.32 -4.31
C HIS A 53 6.47 2.40 -3.84
N GLY A 54 7.71 2.74 -4.26
CA GLY A 54 8.90 2.03 -3.84
C GLY A 54 9.65 2.74 -2.70
N HIS A 55 10.38 1.98 -1.90
CA HIS A 55 11.21 2.51 -0.80
C HIS A 55 12.62 1.94 -0.82
N GLN A 56 13.58 2.75 -1.27
CA GLN A 56 15.02 2.47 -1.21
C GLN A 56 15.67 3.49 -0.25
N ARG A 57 15.65 3.17 1.05
CA ARG A 57 16.03 4.12 2.11
C ARG A 57 17.51 4.46 2.13
N ASN A 58 18.36 3.55 1.64
CA ASN A 58 19.82 3.71 1.61
C ASN A 58 20.32 4.18 0.23
N MET A 59 19.43 4.65 -0.63
CA MET A 59 19.74 5.03 -2.02
C MET A 59 20.94 5.97 -2.19
N PRO A 60 21.25 6.92 -1.28
CA PRO A 60 22.43 7.76 -1.43
C PRO A 60 23.74 6.99 -1.62
N ASP A 61 23.89 5.86 -0.92
CA ASP A 61 25.12 5.06 -0.89
C ASP A 61 24.90 3.59 -1.28
N GLN A 62 23.70 3.25 -1.77
CA GLN A 62 23.31 1.88 -2.08
C GLN A 62 23.89 1.43 -3.42
N ASP A 63 24.44 0.20 -3.45
CA ASP A 63 24.60 -0.51 -4.72
C ASP A 63 23.22 -0.85 -5.28
N LEU A 64 22.84 -0.24 -6.37
CA LEU A 64 21.54 -0.44 -7.02
C LEU A 64 21.52 -1.65 -7.97
N GLY A 65 22.67 -2.27 -8.25
CA GLY A 65 22.76 -3.42 -9.18
C GLY A 65 21.82 -4.57 -8.82
N PRO A 66 21.77 -5.04 -7.57
CA PRO A 66 20.84 -6.10 -7.16
C PRO A 66 19.36 -5.70 -7.29
N VAL A 67 19.03 -4.43 -7.07
CA VAL A 67 17.67 -3.91 -7.26
C VAL A 67 17.29 -3.94 -8.73
N ILE A 68 18.18 -3.48 -9.61
CA ILE A 68 17.99 -3.51 -11.07
C ILE A 68 17.79 -4.93 -11.58
N ALA A 69 18.61 -5.88 -11.15
CA ALA A 69 18.48 -7.28 -11.56
C ALA A 69 17.09 -7.85 -11.20
N ALA A 70 16.58 -7.54 -10.01
CA ALA A 70 15.24 -7.92 -9.61
C ALA A 70 14.15 -7.18 -10.41
N MET A 71 14.32 -5.88 -10.68
CA MET A 71 13.41 -5.10 -11.54
C MET A 71 13.30 -5.72 -12.93
N ASP A 72 14.43 -6.10 -13.54
CA ASP A 72 14.47 -6.71 -14.87
C ASP A 72 13.75 -8.06 -14.90
N THR A 73 13.91 -8.88 -13.85
CA THR A 73 13.18 -10.14 -13.71
C THR A 73 11.67 -9.93 -13.68
N LEU A 74 11.20 -8.88 -12.98
CA LEU A 74 9.79 -8.56 -12.83
C LEU A 74 9.17 -7.84 -14.03
N ASN A 75 9.96 -7.35 -14.98
CA ASN A 75 9.56 -6.41 -16.04
C ASN A 75 9.28 -4.98 -15.53
N MET A 76 9.90 -4.58 -14.42
CA MET A 76 9.77 -3.23 -13.90
C MET A 76 10.68 -2.28 -14.68
N GLY A 77 10.10 -1.34 -15.41
CA GLY A 77 10.85 -0.31 -16.14
C GLY A 77 11.45 0.74 -15.19
N ILE A 78 10.63 1.31 -14.32
CA ILE A 78 11.03 2.40 -13.42
C ILE A 78 10.46 2.15 -12.01
N MET A 79 11.25 2.52 -10.99
CA MET A 79 10.80 2.63 -9.61
C MET A 79 10.83 4.09 -9.16
N VAL A 80 9.72 4.57 -8.59
CA VAL A 80 9.68 5.84 -7.86
C VAL A 80 10.10 5.58 -6.42
N ASN A 81 11.26 6.08 -6.02
CA ASN A 81 11.70 5.99 -4.63
C ASN A 81 11.09 7.11 -3.79
N LEU A 82 10.19 6.76 -2.90
CA LEU A 82 9.48 7.67 -2.00
C LEU A 82 10.30 8.04 -0.75
N SER A 83 11.49 7.46 -0.58
CA SER A 83 12.39 7.71 0.54
C SER A 83 13.56 8.64 0.12
N GLY A 84 13.29 9.62 -0.74
CA GLY A 84 14.32 10.54 -1.25
C GLY A 84 14.88 11.50 -0.21
N ARG A 85 14.17 11.70 0.90
CA ARG A 85 14.53 12.65 1.97
C ARG A 85 14.55 14.09 1.46
N SER A 86 15.49 14.92 1.94
CA SER A 86 15.64 16.32 1.55
C SER A 86 17.12 16.74 1.54
N GLY A 87 17.43 17.89 0.97
CA GLY A 87 18.73 18.51 1.00
C GLY A 87 19.85 17.64 0.41
N GLU A 88 20.95 17.50 1.14
CA GLU A 88 22.12 16.75 0.67
C GLU A 88 21.83 15.25 0.48
N GLN A 89 20.98 14.65 1.30
CA GLN A 89 20.62 13.24 1.13
C GLN A 89 19.85 13.01 -0.18
N LEU A 90 18.94 13.92 -0.55
CA LEU A 90 18.24 13.87 -1.82
C LEU A 90 19.20 14.05 -3.00
N LYS A 91 20.11 15.05 -2.93
CA LYS A 91 21.12 15.26 -3.96
C LYS A 91 21.99 14.03 -4.19
N ASN A 92 22.42 13.36 -3.10
CA ASN A 92 23.23 12.14 -3.18
C ASN A 92 22.43 10.98 -3.80
N SER A 93 21.13 10.82 -3.46
CA SER A 93 20.27 9.84 -4.13
C SER A 93 20.18 10.12 -5.64
N VAL A 94 19.91 11.36 -6.03
CA VAL A 94 19.83 11.77 -7.44
C VAL A 94 21.15 11.55 -8.14
N LYS A 95 22.27 11.85 -7.49
CA LYS A 95 23.62 11.62 -8.05
C LYS A 95 23.87 10.14 -8.28
N ASN A 96 23.61 9.28 -7.29
CA ASN A 96 23.78 7.82 -7.41
C ASN A 96 22.97 7.25 -8.59
N ILE A 97 21.70 7.70 -8.73
CA ILE A 97 20.86 7.30 -9.87
C ILE A 97 21.48 7.75 -11.20
N LYS A 98 21.88 9.03 -11.32
CA LYS A 98 22.41 9.58 -12.56
C LYS A 98 23.72 8.92 -12.99
N ASP A 99 24.56 8.58 -12.02
CA ASP A 99 25.87 7.98 -12.29
C ASP A 99 25.77 6.51 -12.76
N HIS A 100 24.72 5.78 -12.34
CA HIS A 100 24.66 4.33 -12.56
C HIS A 100 23.43 3.86 -13.37
N TYR A 101 22.23 4.41 -13.09
CA TYR A 101 20.97 3.94 -13.69
C TYR A 101 19.99 5.09 -13.95
N PRO A 102 20.33 6.07 -14.80
CA PRO A 102 19.66 7.36 -14.93
C PRO A 102 18.18 7.27 -15.33
N ASN A 103 17.78 6.19 -15.99
CA ASN A 103 16.43 6.03 -16.53
C ASN A 103 15.56 5.02 -15.72
N ARG A 104 16.13 4.45 -14.65
CA ARG A 104 15.46 3.34 -13.92
C ARG A 104 14.82 3.78 -12.60
N PHE A 105 15.20 4.94 -12.10
CA PHE A 105 14.67 5.48 -10.86
C PHE A 105 14.38 6.97 -10.96
N VAL A 106 13.36 7.40 -10.22
CA VAL A 106 13.16 8.80 -9.84
C VAL A 106 12.94 8.85 -8.33
N VAL A 107 13.16 10.01 -7.72
CA VAL A 107 12.96 10.19 -6.28
C VAL A 107 11.89 11.24 -6.01
N PHE A 108 11.10 11.02 -4.95
CA PHE A 108 10.23 12.03 -4.35
C PHE A 108 10.89 12.61 -3.11
N ALA A 109 10.79 13.92 -2.95
CA ALA A 109 11.26 14.61 -1.75
C ALA A 109 10.38 14.27 -0.53
N ASN A 110 10.90 14.53 0.66
CA ASN A 110 10.15 14.47 1.91
C ASN A 110 10.27 15.82 2.62
N VAL A 111 9.22 16.23 3.33
CA VAL A 111 9.21 17.40 4.20
C VAL A 111 9.26 16.94 5.65
N ASP A 112 10.06 17.63 6.44
CA ASP A 112 10.06 17.44 7.88
C ASP A 112 9.02 18.36 8.52
N PHE A 113 8.07 17.77 9.24
CA PHE A 113 6.99 18.48 9.93
C PHE A 113 7.33 18.77 11.40
N GLU A 114 8.54 18.46 11.87
CA GLU A 114 8.99 18.88 13.18
C GLU A 114 9.12 20.41 13.22
N GLY A 115 8.52 21.01 14.23
CA GLY A 115 8.58 22.46 14.41
C GLY A 115 7.50 23.26 13.70
N VAL A 116 6.47 22.62 13.16
CA VAL A 116 5.26 23.33 12.68
C VAL A 116 4.77 24.32 13.75
N GLY A 117 4.57 25.58 13.34
CA GLY A 117 4.21 26.68 14.24
C GLY A 117 5.40 27.46 14.82
N LYS A 118 6.65 27.10 14.50
CA LYS A 118 7.79 28.02 14.67
C LYS A 118 7.69 29.17 13.68
N GLU A 119 8.26 30.29 14.04
CA GLU A 119 8.42 31.43 13.13
C GLU A 119 9.19 30.99 11.87
N ASN A 120 8.70 31.38 10.69
CA ASN A 120 9.27 31.09 9.38
C ASN A 120 9.39 29.58 9.03
N TRP A 121 8.73 28.67 9.76
CA TRP A 121 8.79 27.23 9.44
C TRP A 121 8.21 26.93 8.06
N THR A 122 7.03 27.48 7.74
CA THR A 122 6.35 27.26 6.46
C THR A 122 7.21 27.74 5.30
N GLU A 123 7.75 28.94 5.38
CA GLU A 123 8.63 29.53 4.36
C GLU A 123 9.88 28.67 4.14
N SER A 124 10.48 28.20 5.23
CA SER A 124 11.68 27.35 5.20
C SER A 124 11.38 25.99 4.57
N ALA A 125 10.24 25.38 4.93
CA ALA A 125 9.81 24.09 4.38
C ALA A 125 9.52 24.17 2.87
N VAL A 126 8.86 25.24 2.42
CA VAL A 126 8.57 25.51 1.00
C VAL A 126 9.86 25.77 0.22
N ALA A 127 10.78 26.59 0.76
CA ALA A 127 12.06 26.87 0.11
C ALA A 127 12.91 25.60 -0.01
N GLN A 128 12.94 24.74 1.00
CA GLN A 128 13.65 23.46 0.95
C GLN A 128 13.03 22.52 -0.10
N LEU A 129 11.70 22.41 -0.14
CA LEU A 129 10.98 21.60 -1.12
C LEU A 129 11.26 22.08 -2.55
N GLU A 130 11.18 23.39 -2.80
CA GLU A 130 11.51 23.98 -4.10
C GLU A 130 12.97 23.66 -4.52
N ALA A 131 13.92 23.79 -3.60
CA ALA A 131 15.30 23.44 -3.83
C ALA A 131 15.46 21.93 -4.17
N ASP A 132 14.75 21.06 -3.48
CA ASP A 132 14.79 19.62 -3.69
C ASP A 132 14.21 19.23 -5.07
N ILE A 133 13.12 19.87 -5.49
CA ILE A 133 12.54 19.65 -6.82
C ILE A 133 13.52 20.13 -7.90
N ARG A 134 14.14 21.32 -7.74
CA ARG A 134 15.17 21.84 -8.65
C ARG A 134 16.41 20.93 -8.70
N ASN A 135 16.75 20.26 -7.60
CA ASN A 135 17.86 19.31 -7.51
C ASN A 135 17.51 17.92 -8.07
N GLY A 136 16.28 17.69 -8.51
CA GLY A 136 15.90 16.49 -9.27
C GLY A 136 14.82 15.62 -8.65
N ALA A 137 14.20 16.02 -7.54
CA ALA A 137 12.99 15.36 -7.07
C ALA A 137 11.86 15.53 -8.10
N ARG A 138 11.03 14.48 -8.25
CA ARG A 138 9.94 14.42 -9.24
C ARG A 138 8.55 14.39 -8.60
N GLY A 139 8.47 14.60 -7.30
CA GLY A 139 7.27 14.65 -6.51
C GLY A 139 7.57 14.84 -5.04
N LEU A 140 6.52 14.88 -4.24
CA LEU A 140 6.58 14.94 -2.78
C LEU A 140 5.93 13.68 -2.19
N LYS A 141 6.60 13.03 -1.24
CA LYS A 141 6.01 11.95 -0.43
C LYS A 141 5.68 12.43 0.97
N ILE A 142 4.44 12.24 1.35
CA ILE A 142 3.96 12.43 2.71
C ILE A 142 3.71 11.05 3.35
N TYR A 143 4.35 10.83 4.50
CA TYR A 143 4.13 9.64 5.32
C TYR A 143 2.96 9.85 6.28
N LYS A 144 2.33 8.76 6.70
CA LYS A 144 1.23 8.78 7.68
C LYS A 144 1.56 9.40 9.03
N SER A 145 2.82 9.70 9.28
CA SER A 145 3.23 10.47 10.46
C SER A 145 2.59 11.85 10.51
N LEU A 146 2.35 12.49 9.36
CA LEU A 146 1.48 13.66 9.27
C LEU A 146 0.02 13.22 9.53
N GLY A 147 -0.68 13.95 10.37
CA GLY A 147 -2.01 13.57 10.85
C GLY A 147 -2.02 12.54 11.98
N MET A 148 -0.92 11.78 12.19
CA MET A 148 -0.89 10.72 13.21
C MET A 148 0.14 10.92 14.33
N ARG A 149 1.25 11.61 14.09
CA ARG A 149 2.37 11.65 15.06
C ARG A 149 2.98 13.03 15.26
N TYR A 150 2.94 13.88 14.23
CA TYR A 150 3.52 15.20 14.35
C TYR A 150 2.64 16.10 15.20
N ASN A 151 3.28 16.79 16.16
CA ASN A 151 2.67 17.83 16.95
C ASN A 151 3.34 19.17 16.65
N ASP A 152 2.57 20.24 16.74
CA ASP A 152 3.10 21.59 16.63
C ASP A 152 3.88 21.99 17.89
N VAL A 153 4.47 23.18 17.87
CA VAL A 153 5.25 23.74 19.00
C VAL A 153 4.45 23.93 20.29
N LYS A 154 3.12 23.83 20.21
CA LYS A 154 2.23 23.92 21.38
C LYS A 154 1.79 22.52 21.86
N GLY A 155 2.26 21.45 21.19
CA GLY A 155 1.90 20.07 21.52
C GLY A 155 0.59 19.59 20.89
N ASN A 156 -0.06 20.36 20.02
CA ASN A 156 -1.27 19.94 19.33
C ASN A 156 -0.93 19.09 18.10
N ARG A 157 -1.72 18.05 17.82
CA ARG A 157 -1.60 17.24 16.60
C ARG A 157 -1.69 18.14 15.35
N VAL A 158 -0.77 17.97 14.42
CA VAL A 158 -0.80 18.64 13.13
C VAL A 158 -1.77 17.89 12.22
N ALA A 159 -2.88 18.54 11.85
CA ALA A 159 -3.85 18.00 10.90
C ALA A 159 -3.28 17.99 9.48
N ILE A 160 -3.81 17.11 8.60
CA ILE A 160 -3.34 17.05 7.20
C ILE A 160 -3.75 18.30 6.42
N ASP A 161 -4.91 18.89 6.75
CA ASP A 161 -5.45 20.13 6.17
C ASP A 161 -5.10 21.39 6.96
N ASP A 162 -4.11 21.32 7.84
CA ASP A 162 -3.64 22.48 8.62
C ASP A 162 -3.25 23.61 7.66
N PRO A 163 -3.81 24.84 7.83
CA PRO A 163 -3.54 25.95 6.92
C PRO A 163 -2.06 26.34 6.81
N ARG A 164 -1.24 26.03 7.83
CA ARG A 164 0.21 26.27 7.80
C ARG A 164 0.93 25.41 6.74
N LEU A 165 0.29 24.34 6.26
CA LEU A 165 0.83 23.41 5.25
C LEU A 165 0.40 23.78 3.82
N ASP A 166 -0.58 24.67 3.64
CA ASP A 166 -1.16 25.00 2.34
C ASP A 166 -0.13 25.39 1.28
N ALA A 167 0.87 26.19 1.69
CA ALA A 167 1.92 26.65 0.77
C ALA A 167 2.80 25.50 0.25
N ILE A 168 2.92 24.38 0.98
CA ILE A 168 3.65 23.18 0.53
C ILE A 168 2.88 22.51 -0.62
N TRP A 169 1.57 22.33 -0.44
CA TRP A 169 0.72 21.72 -1.44
C TRP A 169 0.64 22.57 -2.71
N ALA A 170 0.41 23.88 -2.53
CA ALA A 170 0.37 24.85 -3.63
C ALA A 170 1.69 24.89 -4.41
N LYS A 171 2.84 24.79 -3.74
CA LYS A 171 4.16 24.76 -4.39
C LYS A 171 4.34 23.51 -5.28
N CYS A 172 3.84 22.36 -4.88
CA CYS A 172 3.84 21.16 -5.72
C CYS A 172 3.03 21.38 -7.02
N GLY A 173 1.83 21.98 -6.92
CA GLY A 173 1.02 22.34 -8.08
C GLY A 173 1.72 23.35 -8.99
N GLU A 174 2.28 24.42 -8.44
CA GLU A 174 3.05 25.44 -9.18
C GLU A 174 4.24 24.83 -9.95
N MET A 175 4.93 23.87 -9.33
CA MET A 175 6.09 23.21 -9.96
C MET A 175 5.71 21.99 -10.82
N GLY A 176 4.43 21.65 -10.94
CA GLY A 176 3.94 20.56 -11.78
C GLY A 176 4.41 19.17 -11.31
N VAL A 177 4.56 18.97 -9.99
CA VAL A 177 4.94 17.68 -9.40
C VAL A 177 3.84 17.11 -8.53
N PRO A 178 3.58 15.78 -8.57
CA PRO A 178 2.53 15.17 -7.76
C PRO A 178 2.94 15.04 -6.30
N VAL A 179 1.92 14.95 -5.43
CA VAL A 179 2.05 14.61 -4.01
C VAL A 179 1.50 13.21 -3.80
N LEU A 180 2.34 12.24 -3.41
CA LEU A 180 1.89 10.93 -2.96
C LEU A 180 1.77 10.94 -1.44
N ILE A 181 0.55 10.80 -0.95
CA ILE A 181 0.25 10.86 0.48
C ILE A 181 -0.29 9.53 1.01
N HIS A 182 0.29 9.06 2.10
CA HIS A 182 -0.22 7.98 2.93
C HIS A 182 -0.79 8.59 4.20
N ALA A 183 -2.11 8.65 4.32
CA ALA A 183 -2.83 9.03 5.53
C ALA A 183 -3.39 7.79 6.22
N ALA A 184 -3.49 7.82 7.55
CA ALA A 184 -4.05 6.77 8.39
C ALA A 184 -3.44 5.35 8.17
N ASP A 185 -4.18 4.35 8.58
CA ASP A 185 -3.99 2.90 8.40
C ASP A 185 -5.37 2.29 8.06
N PRO A 186 -5.51 0.99 7.78
CA PRO A 186 -6.82 0.36 7.60
C PRO A 186 -7.77 0.67 8.76
N LYS A 187 -9.05 0.96 8.45
CA LYS A 187 -10.06 1.32 9.46
C LYS A 187 -10.16 0.27 10.58
N SER A 188 -10.02 -1.00 10.25
CA SER A 188 -10.03 -2.11 11.22
C SER A 188 -8.97 -2.02 12.31
N PHE A 189 -7.96 -1.14 12.17
CA PHE A 189 -7.02 -0.88 13.25
C PHE A 189 -7.60 0.01 14.36
N TRP A 190 -8.69 0.73 14.09
CA TRP A 190 -9.49 1.49 15.08
C TRP A 190 -10.64 0.67 15.64
N ASP A 191 -11.15 -0.32 14.89
CA ASP A 191 -12.25 -1.18 15.34
C ASP A 191 -11.84 -2.03 16.56
N ASP A 192 -12.82 -2.53 17.33
CA ASP A 192 -12.57 -3.35 18.50
C ASP A 192 -11.66 -4.54 18.20
N PHE A 193 -10.79 -4.86 19.16
CA PHE A 193 -9.87 -5.99 19.02
C PHE A 193 -10.51 -7.27 19.53
N ASP A 194 -11.49 -7.78 18.80
CA ASP A 194 -12.29 -8.95 19.15
C ASP A 194 -12.47 -9.92 17.97
N LYS A 195 -13.37 -10.90 18.14
CA LYS A 195 -13.66 -11.95 17.14
C LYS A 195 -14.28 -11.43 15.84
N ASP A 196 -14.80 -10.23 15.82
CA ASP A 196 -15.48 -9.61 14.68
C ASP A 196 -14.52 -8.74 13.85
N ASN A 197 -13.30 -8.50 14.34
CA ASN A 197 -12.29 -7.74 13.64
C ASN A 197 -11.60 -8.58 12.55
N GLU A 198 -11.82 -8.22 11.28
CA GLU A 198 -11.24 -8.93 10.12
C GLU A 198 -9.72 -9.02 10.16
N ARG A 199 -9.03 -8.07 10.79
CA ARG A 199 -7.56 -8.03 10.92
C ARG A 199 -7.07 -8.41 12.33
N TRP A 200 -7.87 -9.16 13.06
CA TRP A 200 -7.54 -9.58 14.42
C TRP A 200 -6.17 -10.29 14.49
N LEU A 201 -5.89 -11.22 13.57
CA LEU A 201 -4.60 -11.94 13.56
C LEU A 201 -3.42 -10.99 13.30
N GLU A 202 -3.57 -10.03 12.41
CA GLU A 202 -2.56 -8.99 12.15
C GLU A 202 -2.31 -8.15 13.41
N LEU A 203 -3.35 -7.71 14.07
CA LEU A 203 -3.25 -6.91 15.31
C LEU A 203 -2.69 -7.73 16.47
N LYS A 204 -3.04 -9.01 16.58
CA LYS A 204 -2.48 -9.91 17.58
C LYS A 204 -0.97 -10.10 17.42
N THR A 205 -0.52 -10.29 16.18
CA THR A 205 0.91 -10.51 15.88
C THR A 205 1.70 -9.21 15.79
N HIS A 206 1.04 -8.07 15.58
CA HIS A 206 1.62 -6.75 15.47
C HIS A 206 0.86 -5.72 16.31
N PRO A 207 0.83 -5.82 17.66
CA PRO A 207 -0.05 -5.03 18.52
C PRO A 207 0.18 -3.51 18.43
N ARG A 208 1.37 -3.08 17.99
CA ARG A 208 1.68 -1.66 17.77
C ARG A 208 0.88 -1.02 16.61
N ARG A 209 0.15 -1.82 15.83
CA ARG A 209 -0.71 -1.34 14.73
C ARG A 209 -2.09 -0.91 15.21
N LYS A 210 -2.56 -1.38 16.37
CA LYS A 210 -3.85 -0.95 16.95
C LYS A 210 -3.86 0.56 17.16
N ARG A 211 -4.99 1.19 16.88
CA ARG A 211 -5.25 2.63 17.02
C ARG A 211 -6.51 2.83 17.86
N ASP A 212 -6.65 4.02 18.39
CA ASP A 212 -7.81 4.47 19.15
C ASP A 212 -8.16 5.91 18.75
N ASP A 213 -9.39 6.35 19.02
CA ASP A 213 -9.87 7.67 18.63
C ASP A 213 -9.11 8.81 19.31
N ASP A 214 -8.56 8.55 20.50
CA ASP A 214 -7.73 9.51 21.23
C ASP A 214 -6.25 9.45 20.83
N ASN A 215 -5.85 8.42 20.04
CA ASN A 215 -4.44 8.24 19.65
C ASN A 215 -4.32 7.46 18.33
N PRO A 216 -4.12 8.15 17.21
CA PRO A 216 -3.78 9.59 17.10
C PRO A 216 -4.99 10.52 17.03
N ALA A 217 -6.13 10.06 16.53
CA ALA A 217 -7.42 10.75 16.34
C ALA A 217 -8.40 9.74 15.71
N PRO A 218 -9.70 10.01 15.65
CA PRO A 218 -10.66 9.20 14.93
C PRO A 218 -10.25 9.00 13.46
N TRP A 219 -10.42 7.78 12.93
CA TRP A 219 -10.05 7.45 11.56
C TRP A 219 -10.72 8.37 10.55
N GLU A 220 -12.02 8.60 10.72
CA GLU A 220 -12.86 9.45 9.87
C GLU A 220 -12.35 10.89 9.82
N GLN A 221 -11.84 11.39 10.94
CA GLN A 221 -11.26 12.74 11.01
C GLN A 221 -9.99 12.83 10.17
N ILE A 222 -9.05 11.89 10.31
CA ILE A 222 -7.78 11.91 9.57
C ILE A 222 -8.04 11.82 8.07
N ILE A 223 -8.98 10.99 7.67
CA ILE A 223 -9.36 10.81 6.26
C ILE A 223 -10.08 12.06 5.71
N ALA A 224 -10.97 12.67 6.51
CA ALA A 224 -11.64 13.92 6.11
C ALA A 224 -10.64 15.06 5.93
N GLU A 225 -9.65 15.19 6.80
CA GLU A 225 -8.56 16.17 6.67
C GLU A 225 -7.81 16.00 5.33
N GLN A 226 -7.52 14.74 4.93
CA GLN A 226 -6.88 14.47 3.65
C GLN A 226 -7.77 14.89 2.46
N HIS A 227 -9.05 14.56 2.49
CA HIS A 227 -9.98 14.93 1.41
C HIS A 227 -10.19 16.46 1.34
N ASN A 228 -10.28 17.14 2.48
CA ASN A 228 -10.36 18.60 2.55
C ASN A 228 -9.14 19.24 1.88
N MET A 229 -7.95 18.72 2.18
CA MET A 229 -6.71 19.20 1.57
C MET A 229 -6.71 19.00 0.05
N PHE A 230 -7.16 17.85 -0.48
CA PHE A 230 -7.27 17.63 -1.92
C PHE A 230 -8.22 18.62 -2.61
N LYS A 231 -9.38 18.85 -2.03
CA LYS A 231 -10.39 19.80 -2.54
C LYS A 231 -9.90 21.24 -2.50
N LYS A 232 -9.13 21.60 -1.48
CA LYS A 232 -8.58 22.95 -1.29
C LYS A 232 -7.49 23.30 -2.30
N HIS A 233 -6.80 22.29 -2.85
CA HIS A 233 -5.69 22.45 -3.79
C HIS A 233 -5.95 21.77 -5.14
N PRO A 234 -6.92 22.22 -5.94
CA PRO A 234 -7.34 21.58 -7.18
C PRO A 234 -6.25 21.57 -8.27
N GLU A 235 -5.31 22.50 -8.22
CA GLU A 235 -4.18 22.59 -9.17
C GLU A 235 -3.05 21.60 -8.83
N THR A 236 -3.11 20.92 -7.70
CA THR A 236 -2.11 19.94 -7.27
C THR A 236 -2.63 18.54 -7.56
N THR A 237 -1.83 17.72 -8.24
CA THR A 237 -2.13 16.30 -8.45
C THR A 237 -1.79 15.52 -7.19
N PHE A 238 -2.76 14.82 -6.63
CA PHE A 238 -2.57 13.95 -5.47
C PHE A 238 -2.65 12.48 -5.86
N ILE A 239 -1.75 11.66 -5.33
CA ILE A 239 -1.78 10.20 -5.39
C ILE A 239 -2.13 9.71 -3.99
N ASN A 240 -3.36 9.25 -3.82
CA ASN A 240 -3.85 8.72 -2.55
C ASN A 240 -3.39 7.27 -2.40
N ALA A 241 -2.39 7.05 -1.54
CA ALA A 241 -1.78 5.75 -1.32
C ALA A 241 -2.82 4.74 -0.80
N HIS A 242 -2.64 3.46 -1.19
CA HIS A 242 -3.45 2.35 -0.69
C HIS A 242 -4.96 2.53 -0.94
N PHE A 243 -5.34 3.16 -2.07
CA PHE A 243 -6.74 3.54 -2.35
C PHE A 243 -7.36 4.39 -1.22
N GLY A 244 -6.54 5.14 -0.45
CA GLY A 244 -6.99 5.89 0.72
C GLY A 244 -7.62 5.03 1.81
N TRP A 245 -7.28 3.74 1.84
CA TRP A 245 -7.86 2.68 2.68
C TRP A 245 -9.35 2.38 2.41
N TYR A 246 -9.88 2.78 1.24
CA TYR A 246 -11.23 2.45 0.79
C TYR A 246 -11.31 1.23 -0.14
N ALA A 247 -10.25 0.42 -0.23
CA ALA A 247 -10.31 -0.80 -1.04
C ALA A 247 -11.38 -1.80 -0.57
N ASN A 248 -11.79 -1.72 0.69
CA ASN A 248 -12.91 -2.46 1.27
C ASN A 248 -14.28 -1.83 0.99
N ASN A 249 -14.33 -0.61 0.45
CA ASN A 249 -15.56 0.13 0.10
C ASN A 249 -15.38 0.90 -1.21
N LEU A 250 -15.32 0.18 -2.33
CA LEU A 250 -15.09 0.78 -3.66
C LEU A 250 -16.24 1.68 -4.12
N GLY A 251 -17.45 1.52 -3.54
CA GLY A 251 -18.57 2.44 -3.78
C GLY A 251 -18.27 3.83 -3.25
N GLU A 252 -17.83 3.95 -2.02
CA GLU A 252 -17.44 5.24 -1.44
C GLU A 252 -16.22 5.84 -2.13
N LEU A 253 -15.22 5.02 -2.45
CA LEU A 253 -14.07 5.49 -3.23
C LEU A 253 -14.50 6.03 -4.61
N SER A 254 -15.51 5.42 -5.24
CA SER A 254 -16.04 5.92 -6.52
C SER A 254 -16.63 7.32 -6.37
N ASN A 255 -17.43 7.56 -5.33
CA ASN A 255 -17.99 8.88 -5.02
C ASN A 255 -16.89 9.93 -4.81
N LEU A 256 -15.88 9.58 -4.03
CA LEU A 256 -14.71 10.45 -3.78
C LEU A 256 -13.93 10.76 -5.05
N MET A 257 -13.70 9.78 -5.92
CA MET A 257 -12.99 10.00 -7.18
C MET A 257 -13.79 10.86 -8.16
N GLU A 258 -15.12 10.82 -8.12
CA GLU A 258 -15.97 11.73 -8.91
C GLU A 258 -15.93 13.16 -8.35
N GLU A 259 -15.96 13.30 -7.04
CA GLU A 259 -15.95 14.60 -6.36
C GLU A 259 -14.58 15.30 -6.43
N ILE A 260 -13.47 14.52 -6.44
CA ILE A 260 -12.09 15.03 -6.35
C ILE A 260 -11.33 14.67 -7.64
N PRO A 261 -11.41 15.49 -8.70
CA PRO A 261 -10.86 15.15 -10.01
C PRO A 261 -9.32 15.14 -10.06
N ASN A 262 -8.64 15.83 -9.16
CA ASN A 262 -7.18 15.88 -9.05
C ASN A 262 -6.59 14.73 -8.20
N MET A 263 -7.44 13.79 -7.73
CA MET A 263 -7.03 12.62 -6.97
C MET A 263 -6.81 11.42 -7.89
N TYR A 264 -5.63 10.83 -7.84
CA TYR A 264 -5.27 9.51 -8.35
C TYR A 264 -5.16 8.55 -7.15
N VAL A 265 -5.21 7.25 -7.42
CA VAL A 265 -5.07 6.20 -6.40
C VAL A 265 -4.03 5.17 -6.84
N GLU A 266 -3.38 4.48 -5.88
CA GLU A 266 -2.46 3.40 -6.20
C GLU A 266 -2.69 2.16 -5.34
N ILE A 267 -2.34 0.99 -5.86
CA ILE A 267 -2.76 -0.32 -5.36
C ILE A 267 -1.84 -0.94 -4.30
N ALA A 268 -0.84 -0.23 -3.83
CA ALA A 268 0.10 -0.78 -2.84
C ALA A 268 -0.63 -1.28 -1.58
N ALA A 269 -0.21 -2.42 -1.10
CA ALA A 269 -0.68 -3.05 0.13
C ALA A 269 -2.18 -3.39 0.24
N ILE A 270 -2.97 -3.20 -0.85
CA ILE A 270 -4.42 -3.48 -0.84
C ILE A 270 -4.85 -4.55 -1.87
N ILE A 271 -3.90 -5.27 -2.42
CA ILE A 271 -4.17 -6.26 -3.45
C ILE A 271 -5.09 -7.39 -2.96
N ALA A 272 -5.08 -7.67 -1.66
CA ALA A 272 -5.95 -8.68 -1.07
C ALA A 272 -7.42 -8.24 -1.03
N GLU A 273 -7.68 -6.97 -0.78
CA GLU A 273 -9.03 -6.41 -0.82
C GLU A 273 -9.59 -6.49 -2.25
N LEU A 274 -8.78 -6.19 -3.26
CA LEU A 274 -9.16 -6.27 -4.67
C LEU A 274 -9.42 -7.72 -5.09
N GLY A 275 -8.48 -8.63 -4.78
CA GLY A 275 -8.59 -10.05 -5.14
C GLY A 275 -9.73 -10.80 -4.44
N ARG A 276 -10.25 -10.30 -3.31
CA ARG A 276 -11.41 -10.88 -2.61
C ARG A 276 -12.77 -10.40 -3.16
N GLN A 277 -12.78 -9.37 -4.01
CA GLN A 277 -13.99 -8.83 -4.65
C GLN A 277 -13.77 -8.59 -6.17
N PRO A 278 -13.35 -9.62 -6.95
CA PRO A 278 -12.81 -9.44 -8.28
C PRO A 278 -13.78 -8.75 -9.26
N ARG A 279 -15.09 -9.03 -9.18
CA ARG A 279 -16.08 -8.43 -10.07
C ARG A 279 -16.27 -6.95 -9.78
N ASN A 280 -16.40 -6.58 -8.51
CA ASN A 280 -16.55 -5.19 -8.06
C ASN A 280 -15.26 -4.39 -8.36
N ALA A 281 -14.11 -4.98 -8.07
CA ALA A 281 -12.81 -4.38 -8.36
C ALA A 281 -12.63 -4.16 -9.88
N ARG A 282 -12.96 -5.15 -10.73
CA ARG A 282 -12.89 -5.00 -12.18
C ARG A 282 -13.74 -3.82 -12.68
N GLN A 283 -14.99 -3.71 -12.23
CA GLN A 283 -15.86 -2.58 -12.59
C GLN A 283 -15.28 -1.22 -12.15
N PHE A 284 -14.67 -1.17 -10.97
CA PHE A 284 -13.98 0.03 -10.49
C PHE A 284 -12.79 0.39 -11.40
N PHE A 285 -11.96 -0.60 -11.80
CA PHE A 285 -10.86 -0.38 -12.72
C PHE A 285 -11.33 0.07 -14.10
N GLU A 286 -12.40 -0.50 -14.65
CA GLU A 286 -13.00 -0.09 -15.91
C GLU A 286 -13.47 1.38 -15.86
N LYS A 287 -14.11 1.79 -14.77
CA LYS A 287 -14.61 3.16 -14.59
C LYS A 287 -13.50 4.19 -14.42
N PHE A 288 -12.48 3.88 -13.62
CA PHE A 288 -11.42 4.82 -13.21
C PHE A 288 -10.04 4.48 -13.80
N GLN A 289 -9.99 3.75 -14.90
CA GLN A 289 -8.77 3.24 -15.54
C GLN A 289 -7.68 4.29 -15.79
N ASP A 290 -8.05 5.56 -15.93
CA ASP A 290 -7.14 6.68 -16.23
C ASP A 290 -6.56 7.35 -14.96
N ARG A 291 -6.95 6.87 -13.77
CA ARG A 291 -6.54 7.44 -12.47
C ARG A 291 -6.05 6.41 -11.45
N ILE A 292 -5.79 5.18 -11.88
CA ILE A 292 -5.25 4.10 -11.04
C ILE A 292 -3.80 3.85 -11.44
N LEU A 293 -2.91 3.73 -10.45
CA LEU A 293 -1.48 3.52 -10.62
C LEU A 293 -1.04 2.20 -9.98
N PHE A 294 0.02 1.60 -10.52
CA PHE A 294 0.66 0.46 -9.88
C PHE A 294 1.62 0.94 -8.79
N GLY A 295 1.48 0.40 -7.59
CA GLY A 295 2.37 0.58 -6.46
C GLY A 295 2.44 -0.68 -5.62
N LYS A 296 3.58 -0.89 -4.89
CA LYS A 296 3.76 -2.10 -4.08
C LYS A 296 4.05 -1.80 -2.60
N ASP A 297 4.68 -0.66 -2.28
CA ASP A 297 5.13 -0.20 -0.95
C ASP A 297 6.45 -0.89 -0.53
N SER A 298 6.40 -2.03 0.10
CA SER A 298 7.61 -2.70 0.59
C SER A 298 8.39 -3.40 -0.53
N TRP A 299 9.70 -3.19 -0.58
CA TRP A 299 10.57 -3.86 -1.54
C TRP A 299 10.79 -5.32 -1.16
N LYS A 300 10.00 -6.20 -1.76
CA LYS A 300 10.06 -7.66 -1.67
C LYS A 300 9.71 -8.23 -3.03
N PRO A 301 10.72 -8.49 -3.87
CA PRO A 301 10.51 -8.95 -5.25
C PRO A 301 9.60 -10.18 -5.36
N GLU A 302 9.70 -11.09 -4.40
CA GLU A 302 8.92 -12.34 -4.34
C GLU A 302 7.40 -12.14 -4.12
N GLU A 303 6.98 -10.95 -3.71
CA GLU A 303 5.55 -10.65 -3.50
C GLU A 303 4.86 -10.06 -4.74
N PHE A 304 5.60 -9.51 -5.73
CA PHE A 304 5.04 -8.93 -6.95
C PHE A 304 4.22 -9.91 -7.79
N PRO A 305 4.61 -11.19 -7.94
CA PRO A 305 3.81 -12.18 -8.66
C PRO A 305 2.34 -12.24 -8.23
N THR A 306 2.05 -12.04 -6.95
CA THR A 306 0.68 -11.97 -6.45
C THR A 306 -0.12 -10.82 -7.07
N TYR A 307 0.50 -9.64 -7.21
CA TYR A 307 -0.13 -8.48 -7.85
C TYR A 307 -0.40 -8.76 -9.33
N PHE A 308 0.57 -9.34 -10.03
CA PHE A 308 0.39 -9.69 -11.45
C PHE A 308 -0.74 -10.71 -11.63
N ARG A 309 -0.78 -11.74 -10.79
CA ARG A 309 -1.82 -12.76 -10.84
C ARG A 309 -3.21 -12.18 -10.62
N VAL A 310 -3.37 -11.29 -9.63
CA VAL A 310 -4.66 -10.62 -9.38
C VAL A 310 -5.06 -9.76 -10.57
N LEU A 311 -4.15 -8.97 -11.15
CA LEU A 311 -4.51 -8.03 -12.21
C LEU A 311 -4.72 -8.70 -13.57
N GLN A 312 -3.91 -9.71 -13.91
CA GLN A 312 -3.77 -10.23 -15.29
C GLN A 312 -4.53 -11.53 -15.55
N SER A 313 -4.89 -12.31 -14.52
CA SER A 313 -5.52 -13.61 -14.70
C SER A 313 -6.97 -13.63 -14.32
N SER A 314 -7.67 -14.67 -14.75
CA SER A 314 -8.99 -15.07 -14.25
C SER A 314 -8.90 -16.21 -13.23
N ASP A 315 -7.72 -16.46 -12.65
CA ASP A 315 -7.49 -17.54 -11.70
C ASP A 315 -8.39 -17.42 -10.47
N GLU A 316 -8.78 -18.55 -9.94
CA GLU A 316 -9.67 -18.65 -8.80
C GLU A 316 -8.96 -19.21 -7.57
N TYR A 317 -9.35 -18.71 -6.40
CA TYR A 317 -9.07 -19.30 -5.08
C TYR A 317 -7.58 -19.59 -4.83
N PHE A 318 -6.68 -18.66 -5.13
CA PHE A 318 -5.27 -18.78 -4.79
C PHE A 318 -4.91 -18.02 -3.51
N PRO A 319 -3.89 -18.48 -2.76
CA PRO A 319 -3.58 -17.91 -1.46
C PRO A 319 -2.97 -16.50 -1.57
N TYR A 320 -3.30 -15.64 -0.59
CA TYR A 320 -2.59 -14.40 -0.35
C TYR A 320 -1.24 -14.67 0.35
N HIS A 321 -0.19 -13.96 -0.06
CA HIS A 321 1.16 -14.18 0.47
C HIS A 321 1.36 -13.75 1.93
N LYS A 322 0.49 -12.90 2.49
CA LYS A 322 0.57 -12.44 3.88
C LYS A 322 -0.41 -13.17 4.78
N LYS A 323 -0.02 -14.34 5.28
CA LYS A 323 -0.87 -15.20 6.12
C LYS A 323 -1.39 -14.50 7.39
N TYR A 324 -0.62 -13.61 7.97
CA TYR A 324 -1.02 -12.87 9.17
C TYR A 324 -2.17 -11.88 8.94
N HIS A 325 -2.61 -11.69 7.70
CA HIS A 325 -3.86 -10.99 7.36
C HIS A 325 -5.08 -11.90 7.41
N ALA A 326 -4.99 -13.16 7.91
CA ALA A 326 -6.06 -14.16 7.97
C ALA A 326 -6.27 -14.97 6.68
N TYR A 327 -5.39 -15.83 6.27
CA TYR A 327 -5.55 -16.92 5.26
C TYR A 327 -6.49 -16.62 4.07
N TRP A 328 -6.49 -15.38 3.58
CA TRP A 328 -7.39 -14.97 2.51
C TRP A 328 -7.06 -15.70 1.20
N ALA A 329 -8.10 -16.21 0.55
CA ALA A 329 -8.04 -16.65 -0.84
C ALA A 329 -8.44 -15.49 -1.76
N MET A 330 -7.77 -15.40 -2.91
CA MET A 330 -7.94 -14.33 -3.88
C MET A 330 -8.33 -14.88 -5.24
N TYR A 331 -8.81 -14.00 -6.10
CA TYR A 331 -9.24 -14.26 -7.47
C TYR A 331 -8.66 -13.21 -8.41
N GLY A 332 -8.43 -13.60 -9.65
CA GLY A 332 -7.98 -12.68 -10.68
C GLY A 332 -9.10 -11.74 -11.15
N LEU A 333 -8.71 -10.53 -11.52
CA LEU A 333 -9.61 -9.49 -12.06
C LEU A 333 -9.79 -9.63 -13.58
N ASP A 334 -8.88 -10.33 -14.27
CA ASP A 334 -8.87 -10.49 -15.72
C ASP A 334 -9.01 -9.13 -16.44
N LEU A 335 -8.15 -8.19 -16.10
CA LEU A 335 -8.16 -6.84 -16.69
C LEU A 335 -7.70 -6.91 -18.15
N SER A 336 -8.35 -6.14 -19.02
CA SER A 336 -7.95 -6.00 -20.42
C SER A 336 -6.54 -5.42 -20.55
N ASP A 337 -5.86 -5.72 -21.65
CA ASP A 337 -4.52 -5.21 -21.94
C ASP A 337 -4.48 -3.67 -21.96
N GLU A 338 -5.57 -3.03 -22.38
CA GLU A 338 -5.68 -1.57 -22.37
C GLU A 338 -5.66 -1.02 -20.95
N ILE A 339 -6.43 -1.60 -20.04
CA ILE A 339 -6.47 -1.19 -18.63
C ILE A 339 -5.14 -1.51 -17.96
N LEU A 340 -4.57 -2.69 -18.21
CA LEU A 340 -3.27 -3.07 -17.68
C LEU A 340 -2.18 -2.07 -18.06
N LYS A 341 -2.10 -1.66 -19.33
CA LYS A 341 -1.14 -0.64 -19.79
C LYS A 341 -1.33 0.69 -19.07
N LYS A 342 -2.57 1.13 -18.85
CA LYS A 342 -2.88 2.35 -18.11
C LYS A 342 -2.38 2.27 -16.67
N VAL A 343 -2.73 1.21 -15.95
CA VAL A 343 -2.36 1.00 -14.55
C VAL A 343 -0.85 0.81 -14.40
N TYR A 344 -0.23 0.05 -15.30
CA TYR A 344 1.18 -0.28 -15.20
C TYR A 344 2.11 0.89 -15.51
N TYR A 345 1.80 1.71 -16.52
CA TYR A 345 2.73 2.78 -16.90
C TYR A 345 2.09 4.06 -17.45
N LYS A 346 1.01 3.99 -18.27
CA LYS A 346 0.53 5.20 -18.97
C LYS A 346 0.08 6.30 -18.00
N ASN A 347 -0.61 5.95 -16.94
CA ASN A 347 -1.06 6.92 -15.94
C ASN A 347 0.13 7.55 -15.18
N ALA A 348 1.12 6.75 -14.78
CA ALA A 348 2.32 7.28 -14.13
C ALA A 348 3.12 8.20 -15.07
N LEU A 349 3.30 7.83 -16.34
CA LEU A 349 3.96 8.66 -17.36
C LEU A 349 3.24 9.99 -17.62
N LYS A 350 1.94 10.04 -17.35
CA LYS A 350 1.12 11.26 -17.51
C LYS A 350 1.36 12.25 -16.37
N ILE A 351 1.48 11.78 -15.12
CA ILE A 351 1.44 12.64 -13.94
C ILE A 351 2.78 12.80 -13.21
N VAL A 352 3.74 11.92 -13.43
CA VAL A 352 5.07 12.02 -12.81
C VAL A 352 6.06 12.55 -13.84
N PRO A 353 6.60 13.76 -13.65
CA PRO A 353 7.52 14.33 -14.62
C PRO A 353 8.89 13.62 -14.63
N GLY A 354 9.56 13.62 -15.79
CA GLY A 354 10.93 13.14 -15.93
C GLY A 354 11.09 11.62 -15.97
N LEU A 355 10.01 10.86 -16.14
CA LEU A 355 10.07 9.43 -16.43
C LEU A 355 10.49 9.19 -17.88
N ASP A 356 11.37 8.23 -18.12
CA ASP A 356 11.81 7.86 -19.47
C ASP A 356 10.74 7.04 -20.20
N LYS A 357 10.07 7.68 -21.15
CA LYS A 357 8.99 7.08 -21.94
C LYS A 357 9.49 6.01 -22.90
N SER A 358 10.78 6.03 -23.27
CA SER A 358 11.36 5.07 -24.23
C SER A 358 11.40 3.63 -23.72
N LEU A 359 11.27 3.44 -22.40
CA LEU A 359 11.22 2.12 -21.75
C LEU A 359 9.85 1.42 -21.88
N PHE A 360 8.86 2.08 -22.46
CA PHE A 360 7.47 1.59 -22.49
C PHE A 360 6.95 1.54 -23.93
N PRO A 361 6.11 0.53 -24.26
CA PRO A 361 5.43 0.49 -25.55
C PRO A 361 4.50 1.70 -25.76
N GLU A 362 4.29 2.09 -27.00
CA GLU A 362 3.33 3.14 -27.40
C GLU A 362 1.85 2.78 -27.09
#